data_3a5f6cffb91901ad39b8309c997c7c6a
#
_entry.id   3a5f6cffb91901ad39b8309c997c7c6a
#
_cell.length_a   1.000
_cell.length_b   1.000
_cell.length_c   1.000
_cell.angle_alpha   90.00
_cell.angle_beta   90.00
_cell.angle_gamma   90.00
#
_symmetry.space_group_name_H-M   'P 1'
#
loop_
_entity.id
_entity.type
_entity.pdbx_description
1 polymer ?
#
loop_
_entity_poly.entity_id
_entity_poly.type
_entity_poly.pdbx_seq_one_letter_code
_entity_poly.pdbx_strand_id
1 'polypeptide(L)'
;MSTTVILAAGLFPTTPRALAFLHNADYIACCDGAANACVDAGFEPDVIVGDGDSVREDVREHYADRIVRIAEQETNDLTKTFHHVLKQGRRDRFVILGATGKREDHALANLALLMDYAEEHPTVMMVSDFGTFYSARDQFSGTVTPGCEVSIFNFGAKAFSAQGLEYPLYDFTRLWQGTLNVALRPDIEIRAEGAFLVYVAEPDR
;
A
#
# COMPACT_ATOMS: atom_id res chain seq x y z
N MET A 1 15.23 0.11 -10.08
CA MET A 1 14.83 1.00 -8.96
C MET A 1 14.66 0.10 -7.77
N SER A 2 15.34 0.36 -6.67
CA SER A 2 15.23 -0.47 -5.47
C SER A 2 13.82 -0.41 -4.88
N THR A 3 13.42 -1.47 -4.18
CA THR A 3 12.08 -1.62 -3.61
C THR A 3 12.18 -2.02 -2.15
N THR A 4 11.57 -1.24 -1.29
CA THR A 4 11.34 -1.57 0.11
C THR A 4 9.90 -2.05 0.27
N VAL A 5 9.73 -3.26 0.78
CA VAL A 5 8.44 -3.80 1.15
C VAL A 5 8.17 -3.56 2.63
N ILE A 6 7.01 -3.00 2.95
CA ILE A 6 6.47 -2.92 4.31
C ILE A 6 5.32 -3.92 4.40
N LEU A 7 5.51 -4.99 5.18
CA LEU A 7 4.52 -6.04 5.34
C LEU A 7 3.71 -5.79 6.62
N ALA A 8 2.44 -5.48 6.47
CA ALA A 8 1.49 -5.29 7.57
C ALA A 8 0.79 -6.60 7.96
N ALA A 9 0.14 -6.63 9.13
CA ALA A 9 -0.45 -7.83 9.73
C ALA A 9 -1.88 -8.17 9.23
N GLY A 10 -2.30 -7.64 8.09
CA GLY A 10 -3.54 -8.02 7.40
C GLY A 10 -3.41 -9.34 6.65
N LEU A 11 -4.14 -9.53 5.56
CA LEU A 11 -4.06 -10.75 4.76
C LEU A 11 -2.72 -10.81 4.03
N PHE A 12 -1.97 -11.90 4.28
CA PHE A 12 -0.71 -12.12 3.57
C PHE A 12 -0.98 -12.33 2.08
N PRO A 13 -0.19 -11.74 1.16
CA PRO A 13 -0.40 -11.88 -0.27
C PRO A 13 -0.24 -13.34 -0.73
N THR A 14 -1.08 -13.76 -1.65
CA THR A 14 -1.09 -15.14 -2.19
C THR A 14 -0.92 -15.18 -3.71
N THR A 15 -1.23 -14.10 -4.42
CA THR A 15 -1.10 -14.07 -5.87
C THR A 15 0.36 -13.92 -6.31
N PRO A 16 0.76 -14.55 -7.44
CA PRO A 16 2.12 -14.39 -7.97
C PRO A 16 2.55 -12.94 -8.17
N ARG A 17 1.62 -12.05 -8.57
CA ARG A 17 1.90 -10.62 -8.74
C ARG A 17 2.25 -9.95 -7.42
N ALA A 18 1.44 -10.16 -6.38
CA ALA A 18 1.69 -9.54 -5.08
C ALA A 18 2.93 -10.15 -4.40
N LEU A 19 3.14 -11.46 -4.52
CA LEU A 19 4.34 -12.15 -4.02
C LEU A 19 5.61 -11.71 -4.76
N ALA A 20 5.52 -11.32 -6.03
CA ALA A 20 6.68 -10.84 -6.78
C ALA A 20 7.32 -9.60 -6.14
N PHE A 21 6.56 -8.79 -5.40
CA PHE A 21 7.13 -7.66 -4.65
C PHE A 21 8.01 -8.15 -3.49
N LEU A 22 7.64 -9.21 -2.78
CA LEU A 22 8.48 -9.82 -1.74
C LEU A 22 9.71 -10.49 -2.34
N HIS A 23 9.54 -11.26 -3.42
CA HIS A 23 10.67 -11.94 -4.08
C HIS A 23 11.71 -10.98 -4.65
N ASN A 24 11.31 -9.79 -5.07
CA ASN A 24 12.20 -8.78 -5.67
C ASN A 24 12.47 -7.59 -4.73
N ALA A 25 12.15 -7.73 -3.44
CA ALA A 25 12.43 -6.70 -2.47
C ALA A 25 13.94 -6.60 -2.19
N ASP A 26 14.46 -5.37 -2.14
CA ASP A 26 15.81 -5.08 -1.66
C ASP A 26 15.82 -4.91 -0.12
N TYR A 27 14.64 -4.80 0.48
CA TYR A 27 14.47 -4.69 1.93
C TYR A 27 13.03 -5.03 2.33
N ILE A 28 12.87 -5.86 3.34
CA ILE A 28 11.58 -6.29 3.90
C ILE A 28 11.48 -5.81 5.35
N ALA A 29 10.55 -4.88 5.61
CA ALA A 29 10.21 -4.41 6.93
C ALA A 29 8.86 -5.00 7.36
N CYS A 30 8.81 -5.73 8.46
CA CYS A 30 7.58 -6.33 8.98
C CYS A 30 7.02 -5.51 10.15
N CYS A 31 5.70 -5.29 10.13
CA CYS A 31 4.96 -4.70 11.23
C CYS A 31 4.65 -5.77 12.27
N ASP A 32 5.37 -5.78 13.37
CA ASP A 32 5.18 -6.69 14.52
C ASP A 32 4.87 -8.14 14.10
N GLY A 33 3.69 -8.66 14.43
CA GLY A 33 3.26 -10.03 14.12
C GLY A 33 3.19 -10.39 12.62
N ALA A 34 3.31 -9.45 11.70
CA ALA A 34 3.44 -9.74 10.27
C ALA A 34 4.70 -10.55 9.95
N ALA A 35 5.73 -10.45 10.80
CA ALA A 35 6.95 -11.23 10.69
C ALA A 35 6.69 -12.75 10.73
N ASN A 36 5.68 -13.20 11.48
CA ASN A 36 5.32 -14.61 11.54
C ASN A 36 4.93 -15.16 10.17
N ALA A 37 4.02 -14.46 9.47
CA ALA A 37 3.56 -14.86 8.14
C ALA A 37 4.67 -14.71 7.08
N CYS A 38 5.55 -13.72 7.23
CA CYS A 38 6.73 -13.53 6.39
C CYS A 38 7.64 -14.76 6.43
N VAL A 39 7.99 -15.19 7.64
CA VAL A 39 8.88 -16.34 7.87
C VAL A 39 8.22 -17.66 7.45
N ASP A 40 6.93 -17.86 7.79
CA ASP A 40 6.18 -19.05 7.39
C ASP A 40 6.09 -19.20 5.86
N ALA A 41 6.12 -18.08 5.12
CA ALA A 41 6.16 -18.07 3.67
C ALA A 41 7.58 -18.20 3.08
N GLY A 42 8.61 -18.33 3.89
CA GLY A 42 10.00 -18.52 3.49
C GLY A 42 10.74 -17.24 3.13
N PHE A 43 10.24 -16.08 3.55
CA PHE A 43 10.94 -14.80 3.42
C PHE A 43 11.65 -14.42 4.72
N GLU A 44 12.71 -13.63 4.60
CA GLU A 44 13.47 -13.13 5.74
C GLU A 44 13.20 -11.63 5.94
N PRO A 45 12.69 -11.19 7.11
CA PRO A 45 12.57 -9.77 7.40
C PRO A 45 13.96 -9.16 7.67
N ASP A 46 14.25 -7.99 7.09
CA ASP A 46 15.44 -7.20 7.42
C ASP A 46 15.24 -6.44 8.73
N VAL A 47 13.98 -6.06 9.03
CA VAL A 47 13.60 -5.42 10.29
C VAL A 47 12.17 -5.81 10.68
N ILE A 48 11.92 -5.92 11.98
CA ILE A 48 10.61 -6.14 12.58
C ILE A 48 10.35 -4.96 13.53
N VAL A 49 9.29 -4.19 13.28
CA VAL A 49 9.00 -2.96 14.02
C VAL A 49 7.64 -3.06 14.71
N GLY A 50 7.59 -2.84 16.01
CA GLY A 50 6.38 -2.88 16.82
C GLY A 50 6.69 -2.92 18.31
N ASP A 51 5.73 -3.31 19.15
CA ASP A 51 5.98 -3.56 20.57
C ASP A 51 6.52 -4.98 20.84
N GLY A 52 6.40 -5.86 19.86
CA GLY A 52 6.89 -7.23 19.88
C GLY A 52 5.96 -8.24 20.56
N ASP A 53 4.73 -7.84 20.89
CA ASP A 53 3.77 -8.69 21.59
C ASP A 53 3.17 -9.79 20.71
N SER A 54 3.02 -9.52 19.41
CA SER A 54 2.42 -10.44 18.44
C SER A 54 3.46 -11.30 17.70
N VAL A 55 4.75 -11.05 17.90
CA VAL A 55 5.83 -11.85 17.30
C VAL A 55 5.95 -13.19 18.05
N ARG A 56 5.82 -14.28 17.34
CA ARG A 56 5.96 -15.66 17.84
C ARG A 56 7.36 -15.88 18.43
N GLU A 57 7.47 -16.71 19.46
CA GLU A 57 8.71 -16.87 20.23
C GLU A 57 9.88 -17.37 19.38
N ASP A 58 9.66 -18.36 18.51
CA ASP A 58 10.66 -18.87 17.58
C ASP A 58 11.19 -17.79 16.62
N VAL A 59 10.31 -16.95 16.10
CA VAL A 59 10.67 -15.81 15.23
C VAL A 59 11.41 -14.74 16.04
N ARG A 60 10.94 -14.46 17.26
CA ARG A 60 11.56 -13.46 18.14
C ARG A 60 12.98 -13.85 18.54
N GLU A 61 13.22 -15.13 18.83
CA GLU A 61 14.56 -15.63 19.18
C GLU A 61 15.49 -15.58 17.96
N HIS A 62 15.01 -16.03 16.80
CA HIS A 62 15.80 -16.12 15.58
C HIS A 62 16.20 -14.75 15.03
N TYR A 63 15.30 -13.76 15.11
CA TYR A 63 15.49 -12.40 14.57
C TYR A 63 15.67 -11.34 15.69
N ALA A 64 16.16 -11.71 16.85
CA ALA A 64 16.27 -10.82 18.01
C ALA A 64 17.07 -9.54 17.74
N ASP A 65 18.07 -9.59 16.87
CA ASP A 65 18.91 -8.47 16.43
C ASP A 65 18.24 -7.57 15.40
N ARG A 66 17.12 -8.01 14.79
CA ARG A 66 16.35 -7.25 13.79
C ARG A 66 15.07 -6.62 14.37
N ILE A 67 14.77 -6.83 15.65
CA ILE A 67 13.58 -6.30 16.30
C ILE A 67 13.83 -4.88 16.81
N VAL A 68 13.03 -3.94 16.32
CA VAL A 68 13.03 -2.55 16.78
C VAL A 68 11.75 -2.29 17.57
N ARG A 69 11.88 -2.19 18.90
CA ARG A 69 10.75 -1.96 19.79
C ARG A 69 10.38 -0.50 19.85
N ILE A 70 9.14 -0.19 19.51
CA ILE A 70 8.53 1.13 19.61
C ILE A 70 7.28 0.99 20.48
N ALA A 71 7.39 1.41 21.73
CA ALA A 71 6.37 1.18 22.75
C ALA A 71 5.27 2.25 22.78
N GLU A 72 5.37 3.33 21.99
CA GLU A 72 4.30 4.33 21.93
C GLU A 72 3.00 3.70 21.39
N GLN A 73 1.85 4.25 21.80
CA GLN A 73 0.52 3.72 21.47
C GLN A 73 -0.35 4.73 20.71
N GLU A 74 0.24 5.83 20.25
CA GLU A 74 -0.48 6.87 19.50
C GLU A 74 -0.66 6.52 18.04
N THR A 75 0.26 5.70 17.48
CA THR A 75 0.22 5.25 16.09
C THR A 75 0.15 3.74 15.99
N ASN A 76 -0.34 3.24 14.86
CA ASN A 76 -0.34 1.80 14.59
C ASN A 76 1.05 1.32 14.10
N ASP A 77 1.26 0.00 14.08
CA ASP A 77 2.56 -0.58 13.72
C ASP A 77 2.93 -0.32 12.26
N LEU A 78 1.97 -0.14 11.36
CA LEU A 78 2.25 0.27 9.98
C LEU A 78 2.90 1.65 9.93
N THR A 79 2.38 2.62 10.69
CA THR A 79 2.94 3.97 10.78
C THR A 79 4.32 3.96 11.43
N LYS A 80 4.49 3.19 12.52
CA LYS A 80 5.79 3.01 13.18
C LYS A 80 6.84 2.46 12.20
N THR A 81 6.46 1.42 11.46
CA THR A 81 7.34 0.77 10.49
C THR A 81 7.68 1.71 9.34
N PHE A 82 6.70 2.40 8.76
CA PHE A 82 6.91 3.38 7.70
C PHE A 82 7.90 4.47 8.12
N HIS A 83 7.69 5.10 9.27
CA HIS A 83 8.59 6.15 9.76
C HIS A 83 9.97 5.61 10.16
N HIS A 84 10.05 4.37 10.68
CA HIS A 84 11.34 3.74 10.97
C HIS A 84 12.17 3.59 9.70
N VAL A 85 11.60 3.01 8.65
CA VAL A 85 12.26 2.81 7.36
C VAL A 85 12.65 4.15 6.71
N LEU A 86 11.77 5.14 6.78
CA LEU A 86 12.03 6.48 6.25
C LEU A 86 13.19 7.17 6.99
N LYS A 87 13.27 7.05 8.32
CA LYS A 87 14.34 7.58 9.15
C LYS A 87 15.71 6.92 8.88
N GLN A 88 15.73 5.69 8.41
CA GLN A 88 16.95 5.03 7.94
C GLN A 88 17.51 5.62 6.64
N GLY A 89 16.87 6.63 6.08
CA GLY A 89 17.28 7.32 4.87
C GLY A 89 16.91 6.60 3.58
N ARG A 90 16.07 5.57 3.64
CA ARG A 90 15.58 4.90 2.44
C ARG A 90 14.73 5.85 1.60
N ARG A 91 14.98 5.82 0.29
CA ARG A 91 14.27 6.62 -0.73
C ARG A 91 13.84 5.75 -1.91
N ASP A 92 13.76 4.46 -1.68
CA ASP A 92 13.32 3.44 -2.61
C ASP A 92 11.81 3.60 -2.91
N ARG A 93 11.30 2.85 -3.88
CA ARG A 93 9.85 2.70 -4.00
C ARG A 93 9.35 1.89 -2.80
N PHE A 94 8.39 2.44 -2.03
CA PHE A 94 7.76 1.74 -0.91
C PHE A 94 6.51 1.01 -1.38
N VAL A 95 6.44 -0.28 -1.07
CA VAL A 95 5.31 -1.15 -1.37
C VAL A 95 4.76 -1.71 -0.07
N ILE A 96 3.53 -1.32 0.28
CA ILE A 96 2.85 -1.83 1.46
C ILE A 96 2.04 -3.07 1.04
N LEU A 97 2.29 -4.21 1.69
CA LEU A 97 1.56 -5.46 1.52
C LEU A 97 0.86 -5.85 2.82
N GLY A 98 -0.19 -6.65 2.72
CA GLY A 98 -0.88 -7.16 3.90
C GLY A 98 -1.59 -6.09 4.74
N ALA A 99 -1.94 -4.94 4.18
CA ALA A 99 -2.59 -3.85 4.91
C ALA A 99 -4.12 -3.93 4.90
N THR A 100 -4.70 -4.90 4.18
CA THR A 100 -6.15 -5.11 4.04
C THR A 100 -6.51 -6.58 4.23
N GLY A 101 -7.79 -6.95 4.11
CA GLY A 101 -8.27 -8.32 4.00
C GLY A 101 -8.55 -9.05 5.32
N LYS A 102 -8.42 -8.38 6.48
CA LYS A 102 -8.85 -8.91 7.78
C LYS A 102 -9.93 -8.00 8.40
N ARG A 103 -9.53 -7.09 9.27
CA ARG A 103 -10.45 -6.12 9.91
C ARG A 103 -10.70 -4.95 8.97
N GLU A 104 -11.97 -4.64 8.73
CA GLU A 104 -12.42 -3.57 7.82
C GLU A 104 -12.04 -2.17 8.32
N ASP A 105 -12.11 -1.95 9.64
CA ASP A 105 -11.72 -0.68 10.27
C ASP A 105 -10.22 -0.39 10.09
N HIS A 106 -9.37 -1.41 10.25
CA HIS A 106 -7.94 -1.28 9.97
C HIS A 106 -7.67 -1.06 8.47
N ALA A 107 -8.39 -1.76 7.58
CA ALA A 107 -8.24 -1.58 6.15
C ALA A 107 -8.57 -0.13 5.74
N LEU A 108 -9.69 0.42 6.24
CA LEU A 108 -10.09 1.79 5.97
C LEU A 108 -9.08 2.81 6.51
N ALA A 109 -8.59 2.60 7.75
CA ALA A 109 -7.58 3.46 8.34
C ALA A 109 -6.25 3.42 7.56
N ASN A 110 -5.81 2.23 7.15
CA ASN A 110 -4.57 2.07 6.38
C ASN A 110 -4.66 2.74 5.00
N LEU A 111 -5.84 2.75 4.35
CA LEU A 111 -6.05 3.47 3.09
C LEU A 111 -5.98 4.99 3.29
N ALA A 112 -6.49 5.52 4.41
CA ALA A 112 -6.34 6.93 4.74
C ALA A 112 -4.87 7.28 5.03
N LEU A 113 -4.16 6.46 5.81
CA LEU A 113 -2.74 6.63 6.12
C LEU A 113 -1.85 6.60 4.86
N LEU A 114 -2.24 5.86 3.80
CA LEU A 114 -1.50 5.89 2.54
C LEU A 114 -1.42 7.30 1.93
N MET A 115 -2.46 8.13 2.14
CA MET A 115 -2.45 9.52 1.69
C MET A 115 -1.47 10.37 2.49
N ASP A 116 -1.40 10.15 3.82
CA ASP A 116 -0.46 10.85 4.70
C ASP A 116 1.00 10.45 4.37
N TYR A 117 1.25 9.16 4.18
CA TYR A 117 2.58 8.66 3.82
C TYR A 117 3.08 9.20 2.48
N ALA A 118 2.16 9.44 1.53
CA ALA A 118 2.52 9.99 0.23
C ALA A 118 2.99 11.44 0.29
N GLU A 119 2.63 12.19 1.32
CA GLU A 119 3.15 13.54 1.55
C GLU A 119 4.64 13.50 1.92
N GLU A 120 5.07 12.44 2.62
CA GLU A 120 6.47 12.23 3.01
C GLU A 120 7.27 11.44 1.97
N HIS A 121 6.60 10.51 1.26
CA HIS A 121 7.21 9.59 0.30
C HIS A 121 6.31 9.36 -0.92
N PRO A 122 6.40 10.18 -1.98
CA PRO A 122 5.44 10.18 -3.11
C PRO A 122 5.37 8.87 -3.92
N THR A 123 6.34 7.96 -3.77
CA THR A 123 6.35 6.68 -4.49
C THR A 123 5.79 5.51 -3.67
N VAL A 124 5.14 5.80 -2.54
CA VAL A 124 4.48 4.76 -1.74
C VAL A 124 3.20 4.29 -2.43
N MET A 125 2.99 2.97 -2.42
CA MET A 125 1.76 2.35 -2.90
C MET A 125 1.37 1.18 -2.02
N MET A 126 0.09 0.81 -2.04
CA MET A 126 -0.43 -0.34 -1.30
C MET A 126 -0.94 -1.39 -2.28
N VAL A 127 -0.47 -2.61 -2.14
CA VAL A 127 -0.77 -3.72 -3.05
C VAL A 127 -1.49 -4.83 -2.28
N SER A 128 -2.54 -5.37 -2.88
CA SER A 128 -3.26 -6.55 -2.44
C SER A 128 -3.35 -7.58 -3.56
N ASP A 129 -3.93 -8.74 -3.28
CA ASP A 129 -4.21 -9.75 -4.30
C ASP A 129 -5.22 -9.29 -5.36
N PHE A 130 -6.01 -8.27 -5.05
CA PHE A 130 -7.11 -7.77 -5.89
C PHE A 130 -6.76 -6.52 -6.70
N GLY A 131 -5.67 -5.82 -6.38
CA GLY A 131 -5.27 -4.61 -7.08
C GLY A 131 -4.28 -3.76 -6.31
N THR A 132 -4.05 -2.55 -6.83
CA THR A 132 -3.09 -1.60 -6.26
C THR A 132 -3.73 -0.24 -6.01
N PHE A 133 -3.49 0.30 -4.83
CA PHE A 133 -3.81 1.67 -4.47
C PHE A 133 -2.61 2.58 -4.68
N TYR A 134 -2.83 3.67 -5.38
CA TYR A 134 -1.86 4.74 -5.62
C TYR A 134 -2.40 6.04 -5.05
N SER A 135 -1.62 6.69 -4.20
CA SER A 135 -1.91 8.07 -3.84
C SER A 135 -1.48 9.02 -4.96
N ALA A 136 -2.24 10.05 -5.19
CA ALA A 136 -1.96 11.07 -6.20
C ALA A 136 -2.29 12.47 -5.68
N ARG A 137 -1.51 13.44 -6.14
CA ARG A 137 -1.79 14.85 -5.98
C ARG A 137 -1.70 15.52 -7.36
N ASP A 138 -2.77 16.17 -7.72
CA ASP A 138 -2.98 16.92 -8.97
C ASP A 138 -2.97 16.05 -10.24
N GLN A 139 -2.18 14.98 -10.31
CA GLN A 139 -2.09 14.09 -11.47
C GLN A 139 -1.79 12.66 -11.08
N PHE A 140 -2.41 11.72 -11.78
CA PHE A 140 -2.03 10.30 -11.84
C PHE A 140 -1.83 9.90 -13.31
N SER A 141 -0.76 9.19 -13.61
CA SER A 141 -0.54 8.54 -14.91
C SER A 141 -0.09 7.11 -14.67
N GLY A 142 -0.73 6.16 -15.31
CA GLY A 142 -0.44 4.74 -15.12
C GLY A 142 -0.66 3.92 -16.37
N THR A 143 0.12 2.83 -16.50
CA THR A 143 -0.11 1.80 -17.51
C THR A 143 -0.88 0.67 -16.86
N VAL A 144 -2.04 0.34 -17.43
CA VAL A 144 -3.01 -0.62 -16.89
C VAL A 144 -3.45 -1.60 -17.99
N THR A 145 -4.08 -2.69 -17.61
CA THR A 145 -4.71 -3.61 -18.58
C THR A 145 -6.04 -3.01 -19.06
N PRO A 146 -6.26 -2.84 -20.38
CA PRO A 146 -7.56 -2.43 -20.89
C PRO A 146 -8.68 -3.35 -20.41
N GLY A 147 -9.79 -2.77 -20.00
CA GLY A 147 -10.92 -3.49 -19.40
C GLY A 147 -10.85 -3.67 -17.89
N CYS A 148 -9.72 -3.36 -17.23
CA CYS A 148 -9.66 -3.40 -15.78
C CYS A 148 -10.48 -2.28 -15.13
N GLU A 149 -11.01 -2.55 -13.94
CA GLU A 149 -11.71 -1.54 -13.16
C GLU A 149 -10.72 -0.55 -12.53
N VAL A 150 -11.12 0.73 -12.55
CA VAL A 150 -10.37 1.83 -11.93
C VAL A 150 -11.30 2.61 -11.03
N SER A 151 -10.99 2.67 -9.75
CA SER A 151 -11.77 3.46 -8.79
C SER A 151 -10.97 4.66 -8.30
N ILE A 152 -11.64 5.81 -8.20
CA ILE A 152 -11.06 7.06 -7.73
C ILE A 152 -11.77 7.49 -6.45
N PHE A 153 -11.01 7.74 -5.40
CA PHE A 153 -11.52 8.20 -4.10
C PHE A 153 -11.02 9.62 -3.86
N ASN A 154 -11.95 10.56 -3.71
CA ASN A 154 -11.63 11.96 -3.52
C ASN A 154 -11.25 12.28 -2.07
N PHE A 155 -10.05 12.84 -1.87
CA PHE A 155 -9.52 13.36 -0.60
C PHE A 155 -9.42 14.90 -0.61
N GLY A 156 -10.42 15.55 -1.19
CA GLY A 156 -10.52 17.01 -1.23
C GLY A 156 -10.10 17.66 -2.54
N ALA A 157 -9.87 16.87 -3.58
CA ALA A 157 -9.57 17.38 -4.92
C ALA A 157 -10.82 17.90 -5.66
N LYS A 158 -10.59 18.75 -6.65
CA LYS A 158 -11.59 19.37 -7.53
C LYS A 158 -11.10 19.34 -8.99
N ALA A 159 -11.94 19.79 -9.90
CA ALA A 159 -11.64 19.92 -11.33
C ALA A 159 -11.16 18.59 -11.95
N PHE A 160 -11.80 17.49 -11.60
CA PHE A 160 -11.45 16.18 -12.12
C PHE A 160 -11.65 16.07 -13.64
N SER A 161 -10.65 15.52 -14.31
CA SER A 161 -10.71 15.11 -15.71
C SER A 161 -9.89 13.84 -15.91
N ALA A 162 -10.20 13.07 -16.95
CA ALA A 162 -9.44 11.87 -17.26
C ALA A 162 -9.32 11.64 -18.77
N GLN A 163 -8.28 10.91 -19.13
CA GLN A 163 -8.10 10.30 -20.44
C GLN A 163 -7.90 8.79 -20.27
N GLY A 164 -8.51 8.03 -21.18
CA GLY A 164 -8.38 6.58 -21.20
C GLY A 164 -9.34 5.82 -20.29
N LEU A 165 -10.29 6.49 -19.66
CA LEU A 165 -11.39 5.90 -18.88
C LEU A 165 -12.71 5.95 -19.66
N GLU A 166 -13.61 5.00 -19.39
CA GLU A 166 -14.92 4.88 -20.05
C GLU A 166 -15.88 5.98 -19.62
N TYR A 167 -15.96 6.23 -18.31
CA TYR A 167 -16.88 7.23 -17.77
C TYR A 167 -16.14 8.54 -17.50
N PRO A 168 -16.70 9.70 -17.96
CA PRO A 168 -16.12 11.00 -17.67
C PRO A 168 -16.12 11.28 -16.17
N LEU A 169 -15.05 11.91 -15.69
CA LEU A 169 -14.95 12.33 -14.29
C LEU A 169 -15.64 13.69 -14.08
N TYR A 170 -16.05 13.91 -12.85
CA TYR A 170 -16.64 15.16 -12.36
C TYR A 170 -16.19 15.39 -10.91
N ASP A 171 -16.54 16.50 -10.30
CA ASP A 171 -16.17 16.76 -8.90
C ASP A 171 -16.97 15.87 -7.94
N PHE A 172 -16.32 14.81 -7.49
CA PHE A 172 -16.90 13.86 -6.54
C PHE A 172 -17.06 14.48 -5.16
N THR A 173 -18.25 14.43 -4.60
CA THR A 173 -18.56 14.91 -3.24
C THR A 173 -18.73 13.78 -2.23
N ARG A 174 -18.74 12.53 -2.71
CA ARG A 174 -18.87 11.30 -1.91
C ARG A 174 -17.82 10.30 -2.38
N LEU A 175 -17.25 9.52 -1.43
CA LEU A 175 -16.18 8.55 -1.73
C LEU A 175 -16.57 7.51 -2.80
N TRP A 176 -17.83 7.07 -2.85
CA TRP A 176 -18.28 6.03 -3.77
C TRP A 176 -18.49 6.51 -5.22
N GLN A 177 -18.59 7.80 -5.48
CA GLN A 177 -18.97 8.33 -6.80
C GLN A 177 -17.94 8.08 -7.90
N GLY A 178 -16.67 7.95 -7.56
CA GLY A 178 -15.58 7.67 -8.51
C GLY A 178 -15.23 6.19 -8.65
N THR A 179 -16.05 5.27 -8.08
CA THR A 179 -15.75 3.83 -8.14
C THR A 179 -16.25 3.21 -9.44
N LEU A 180 -15.64 2.06 -9.82
CA LEU A 180 -16.07 1.19 -10.92
C LEU A 180 -16.01 1.85 -12.31
N ASN A 181 -15.07 2.75 -12.53
CA ASN A 181 -14.71 3.17 -13.88
C ASN A 181 -13.90 2.07 -14.58
N VAL A 182 -13.73 2.13 -15.89
CA VAL A 182 -13.06 1.10 -16.68
C VAL A 182 -11.99 1.73 -17.55
N ALA A 183 -10.81 1.12 -17.62
CA ALA A 183 -9.76 1.54 -18.52
C ALA A 183 -10.05 1.09 -19.95
N LEU A 184 -10.14 2.05 -20.89
CA LEU A 184 -10.37 1.77 -22.31
C LEU A 184 -9.08 1.50 -23.09
N ARG A 185 -7.94 1.90 -22.57
CA ARG A 185 -6.62 1.78 -23.18
C ARG A 185 -5.52 1.57 -22.15
N PRO A 186 -4.33 1.10 -22.56
CA PRO A 186 -3.24 0.84 -21.60
C PRO A 186 -2.80 2.06 -20.79
N ASP A 187 -2.76 3.24 -21.41
CA ASP A 187 -2.31 4.44 -20.75
C ASP A 187 -3.52 5.28 -20.30
N ILE A 188 -3.63 5.45 -18.98
CA ILE A 188 -4.66 6.31 -18.37
C ILE A 188 -4.00 7.52 -17.70
N GLU A 189 -4.67 8.66 -17.79
CA GLU A 189 -4.29 9.88 -17.11
C GLU A 189 -5.50 10.44 -16.37
N ILE A 190 -5.31 10.81 -15.10
CA ILE A 190 -6.31 11.49 -14.26
C ILE A 190 -5.68 12.79 -13.79
N ARG A 191 -6.37 13.90 -13.94
CA ARG A 191 -5.98 15.22 -13.45
C ARG A 191 -7.04 15.77 -12.51
N ALA A 192 -6.59 16.50 -11.49
CA ALA A 192 -7.43 17.20 -10.53
C ALA A 192 -6.63 18.34 -9.89
N GLU A 193 -7.24 19.11 -9.02
CA GLU A 193 -6.56 20.07 -8.14
C GLU A 193 -6.72 19.57 -6.70
N GLY A 194 -5.66 18.96 -6.13
CA GLY A 194 -5.67 18.38 -4.78
C GLY A 194 -5.39 16.88 -4.73
N ALA A 195 -5.69 16.27 -3.59
CA ALA A 195 -5.31 14.89 -3.28
C ALA A 195 -6.46 13.89 -3.59
N PHE A 196 -6.11 12.75 -4.15
CA PHE A 196 -7.03 11.65 -4.44
C PHE A 196 -6.30 10.31 -4.44
N LEU A 197 -7.05 9.22 -4.24
CA LEU A 197 -6.54 7.86 -4.28
C LEU A 197 -7.06 7.18 -5.53
N VAL A 198 -6.19 6.47 -6.24
CA VAL A 198 -6.55 5.65 -7.41
C VAL A 198 -6.38 4.18 -7.06
N TYR A 199 -7.41 3.40 -7.24
CA TYR A 199 -7.33 1.93 -7.18
C TYR A 199 -7.42 1.38 -8.60
N VAL A 200 -6.46 0.53 -8.95
CA VAL A 200 -6.46 -0.21 -10.19
C VAL A 200 -6.64 -1.69 -9.84
N ALA A 201 -7.78 -2.23 -10.27
CA ALA A 201 -8.08 -3.64 -10.04
C ALA A 201 -7.15 -4.54 -10.87
N GLU A 202 -6.77 -5.69 -10.29
CA GLU A 202 -6.14 -6.75 -11.04
C GLU A 202 -7.18 -7.39 -11.95
N PRO A 203 -6.90 -7.62 -13.23
CA PRO A 203 -7.84 -8.32 -14.10
C PRO A 203 -8.20 -9.69 -13.53
N ASP A 204 -9.48 -10.03 -13.54
CA ASP A 204 -9.95 -11.37 -13.20
C ASP A 204 -9.21 -12.41 -14.04
N ARG A 205 -8.80 -13.50 -13.41
CA ARG A 205 -8.10 -14.61 -14.03
C ARG A 205 -9.04 -15.56 -14.73
#